data_1bccbca201fa857d0ec2d9d6ba39d0f7
#
_entry.id   1bccbca201fa857d0ec2d9d6ba39d0f7
#
_cell.length_a   1.000
_cell.length_b   1.000
_cell.length_c   1.000
_cell.angle_alpha   90.00
_cell.angle_beta   90.00
_cell.angle_gamma   90.00
#
_symmetry.space_group_name_H-M   'P 1'
#
loop_
_entity.id
_entity.type
_entity.pdbx_description
1 polymer ?
#
loop_
_entity_poly.entity_id
_entity_poly.type
_entity_poly.pdbx_seq_one_letter_code
_entity_poly.pdbx_strand_id
1 'polypeptide(L)'
;MPGRAVLYRWESIDLEKVTEMVSRKVIAGTQQQLIQVYLKKGALSPVHAHPGEQMIYVLQGALRALVGGEELTVREGEVLQIPANVPHQSEALDDTFVIQARY
;
A
#
# COMPACT_ATOMS: atom_id res chain seq x y z
N MET A 1 -19.70 8.68 -21.98
CA MET A 1 -19.42 7.51 -22.80
C MET A 1 -18.51 6.55 -22.04
N PRO A 2 -18.95 5.36 -21.76
CA PRO A 2 -18.09 4.38 -21.12
C PRO A 2 -16.87 4.06 -21.99
N GLY A 3 -15.81 3.62 -21.37
CA GLY A 3 -14.59 3.24 -22.04
C GLY A 3 -13.64 4.39 -22.35
N ARG A 4 -13.84 5.56 -21.80
CA ARG A 4 -12.90 6.67 -21.95
C ARG A 4 -11.70 6.48 -21.03
N ALA A 5 -10.50 6.69 -21.57
CA ALA A 5 -9.29 6.70 -20.79
C ALA A 5 -9.20 7.96 -19.94
N VAL A 6 -8.66 7.85 -18.75
CA VAL A 6 -8.40 8.97 -17.85
C VAL A 6 -6.92 8.96 -17.50
N LEU A 7 -6.29 10.10 -17.68
CA LEU A 7 -4.87 10.26 -17.35
C LEU A 7 -4.73 11.00 -16.02
N TYR A 8 -4.02 10.40 -15.09
CA TYR A 8 -3.71 11.00 -13.80
C TYR A 8 -2.22 11.30 -13.68
N ARG A 9 -1.90 12.33 -12.94
CA ARG A 9 -0.51 12.63 -12.54
C ARG A 9 -0.46 12.66 -11.02
N TRP A 10 0.49 11.94 -10.44
CA TRP A 10 0.64 11.89 -8.99
C TRP A 10 0.82 13.28 -8.37
N GLU A 11 1.52 14.17 -9.05
CA GLU A 11 1.75 15.53 -8.56
C GLU A 11 0.48 16.35 -8.40
N SER A 12 -0.59 15.95 -9.09
CA SER A 12 -1.90 16.63 -9.03
C SER A 12 -2.84 16.00 -7.99
N ILE A 13 -2.41 14.92 -7.36
CA ILE A 13 -3.22 14.24 -6.34
C ILE A 13 -2.83 14.79 -4.97
N ASP A 14 -3.84 15.14 -4.17
CA ASP A 14 -3.62 15.67 -2.84
C ASP A 14 -3.03 14.61 -1.92
N LEU A 15 -2.04 15.02 -1.13
CA LEU A 15 -1.48 14.17 -0.09
C LEU A 15 -2.43 14.14 1.10
N GLU A 16 -2.86 12.96 1.49
CA GLU A 16 -3.72 12.76 2.65
C GLU A 16 -2.86 12.27 3.82
N LYS A 17 -2.93 12.98 4.94
CA LYS A 17 -2.27 12.56 6.17
C LYS A 17 -3.19 11.59 6.90
N VAL A 18 -2.79 10.33 6.96
CA VAL A 18 -3.58 9.27 7.61
C VAL A 18 -3.30 9.25 9.11
N THR A 19 -2.01 9.32 9.48
CA THR A 19 -1.55 9.44 10.86
C THR A 19 -0.32 10.34 10.88
N GLU A 20 0.26 10.57 12.06
CA GLU A 20 1.53 11.29 12.15
C GLU A 20 2.66 10.58 11.39
N MET A 21 2.55 9.29 11.18
CA MET A 21 3.59 8.45 10.59
C MET A 21 3.28 8.03 9.16
N VAL A 22 2.05 8.25 8.67
CA VAL A 22 1.60 7.71 7.38
C VAL A 22 0.86 8.77 6.58
N SER A 23 1.29 8.96 5.34
CA SER A 23 0.62 9.82 4.36
C SER A 23 0.43 9.05 3.07
N ARG A 24 -0.60 9.40 2.30
CA ARG A 24 -0.89 8.67 1.06
C ARG A 24 -1.51 9.57 0.00
N LYS A 25 -1.40 9.07 -1.25
CA LYS A 25 -2.14 9.62 -2.40
C LYS A 25 -2.90 8.47 -3.03
N VAL A 26 -4.17 8.67 -3.33
CA VAL A 26 -5.05 7.63 -3.87
C VAL A 26 -5.55 8.01 -5.25
N ILE A 27 -5.41 7.09 -6.20
CA ILE A 27 -6.07 7.17 -7.50
C ILE A 27 -7.02 5.98 -7.58
N ALA A 28 -8.31 6.26 -7.64
CA ALA A 28 -9.34 5.23 -7.65
C ALA A 28 -9.91 5.05 -9.06
N GLY A 29 -9.81 3.85 -9.58
CA GLY A 29 -10.54 3.43 -10.77
C GLY A 29 -11.89 2.85 -10.38
N THR A 30 -12.55 2.20 -11.33
CA THR A 30 -13.87 1.60 -11.09
C THR A 30 -13.76 0.35 -10.24
N GLN A 31 -12.72 -0.46 -10.46
CA GLN A 31 -12.57 -1.76 -9.84
C GLN A 31 -11.28 -1.91 -9.05
N GLN A 32 -10.42 -0.91 -9.07
CA GLN A 32 -9.14 -0.98 -8.38
C GLN A 32 -8.65 0.40 -8.02
N GLN A 33 -7.72 0.43 -7.08
CA GLN A 33 -7.07 1.66 -6.65
C GLN A 33 -5.56 1.48 -6.73
N LEU A 34 -4.87 2.56 -7.10
CA LEU A 34 -3.43 2.69 -6.93
C LEU A 34 -3.18 3.69 -5.83
N ILE A 35 -2.36 3.32 -4.87
CA ILE A 35 -2.12 4.14 -3.68
C ILE A 35 -0.62 4.28 -3.48
N GLN A 36 -0.12 5.50 -3.47
CA GLN A 36 1.22 5.79 -2.98
C GLN A 36 1.16 6.00 -1.48
N VAL A 37 1.98 5.28 -0.72
CA VAL A 37 2.00 5.40 0.74
C VAL A 37 3.41 5.73 1.19
N TYR A 38 3.52 6.76 2.01
CA TYR A 38 4.76 7.17 2.66
C TYR A 38 4.64 6.81 4.13
N LEU A 39 5.59 6.01 4.64
CA LEU A 39 5.60 5.54 6.01
C LEU A 39 6.91 5.95 6.67
N LYS A 40 6.82 6.59 7.83
CA LYS A 40 7.99 6.86 8.64
C LYS A 40 8.44 5.58 9.33
N LYS A 41 9.73 5.46 9.60
CA LYS A 41 10.27 4.32 10.34
C LYS A 41 9.47 4.10 11.62
N GLY A 42 9.07 2.85 11.85
CA GLY A 42 8.27 2.45 13.00
C GLY A 42 6.76 2.55 12.82
N ALA A 43 6.29 3.06 11.68
CA ALA A 43 4.86 3.12 11.41
C ALA A 43 4.27 1.71 11.40
N LEU A 44 3.16 1.53 12.12
CA LEU A 44 2.46 0.25 12.23
C LEU A 44 1.12 0.34 11.53
N SER A 45 0.79 -0.69 10.78
CA SER A 45 -0.54 -0.90 10.24
C SER A 45 -1.22 -1.96 11.10
N PRO A 46 -2.38 -1.66 11.71
CA PRO A 46 -3.06 -2.66 12.56
C PRO A 46 -3.53 -3.85 11.74
N VAL A 47 -3.76 -4.97 12.43
CA VAL A 47 -4.26 -6.18 11.80
C VAL A 47 -5.61 -5.90 11.16
N HIS A 48 -5.76 -6.26 9.90
CA HIS A 48 -7.02 -6.15 9.18
C HIS A 48 -7.07 -7.18 8.06
N ALA A 49 -8.27 -7.40 7.53
CA ALA A 49 -8.51 -8.24 6.37
C ALA A 49 -9.58 -7.58 5.51
N HIS A 50 -9.53 -7.81 4.22
CA HIS A 50 -10.49 -7.24 3.29
C HIS A 50 -10.75 -8.22 2.14
N PRO A 51 -11.91 -8.13 1.47
CA PRO A 51 -12.30 -9.10 0.45
C PRO A 51 -11.49 -9.00 -0.85
N GLY A 52 -10.76 -7.92 -1.07
CA GLY A 52 -9.95 -7.76 -2.27
C GLY A 52 -8.50 -8.18 -2.05
N GLU A 53 -7.90 -8.71 -3.11
CA GLU A 53 -6.47 -8.95 -3.16
C GLU A 53 -5.73 -7.61 -3.09
N GLN A 54 -4.55 -7.61 -2.48
CA GLN A 54 -3.71 -6.42 -2.41
C GLN A 54 -2.29 -6.78 -2.84
N MET A 55 -1.65 -5.89 -3.59
CA MET A 55 -0.24 -6.01 -3.93
C MET A 55 0.48 -4.77 -3.43
N ILE A 56 1.65 -4.97 -2.81
CA ILE A 56 2.48 -3.90 -2.27
C ILE A 56 3.85 -3.98 -2.92
N TYR A 57 4.22 -2.91 -3.62
CA TYR A 57 5.52 -2.77 -4.24
C TYR A 57 6.36 -1.77 -3.43
N VAL A 58 7.45 -2.23 -2.82
CA VAL A 58 8.35 -1.37 -2.05
C VAL A 58 9.31 -0.69 -3.01
N LEU A 59 9.17 0.61 -3.16
CA LEU A 59 10.05 1.42 -3.99
C LEU A 59 11.29 1.89 -3.23
N GLN A 60 11.15 2.10 -1.93
CA GLN A 60 12.24 2.57 -1.07
C GLN A 60 11.96 2.11 0.35
N GLY A 61 13.00 1.71 1.07
CA GLY A 61 12.88 1.27 2.45
C GLY A 61 12.59 -0.22 2.58
N ALA A 62 11.88 -0.61 3.63
CA ALA A 62 11.53 -2.00 3.89
C ALA A 62 10.35 -2.10 4.83
N LEU A 63 9.55 -3.16 4.64
CA LEU A 63 8.43 -3.51 5.52
C LEU A 63 8.66 -4.88 6.13
N ARG A 64 8.30 -5.02 7.39
CA ARG A 64 8.05 -6.33 7.98
C ARG A 64 6.55 -6.57 7.93
N ALA A 65 6.14 -7.65 7.27
CA ALA A 65 4.74 -7.99 7.09
C ALA A 65 4.42 -9.31 7.77
N LEU A 66 3.28 -9.38 8.46
CA LEU A 66 2.75 -10.61 8.99
C LEU A 66 1.44 -10.88 8.24
N VAL A 67 1.41 -11.96 7.45
CA VAL A 67 0.31 -12.28 6.56
C VAL A 67 -0.13 -13.72 6.84
N GLY A 68 -1.34 -13.89 7.38
CA GLY A 68 -1.86 -15.20 7.70
C GLY A 68 -0.93 -16.01 8.59
N GLY A 69 -0.24 -15.38 9.54
CA GLY A 69 0.70 -16.03 10.43
C GLY A 69 2.11 -16.18 9.88
N GLU A 70 2.34 -15.85 8.63
CA GLU A 70 3.66 -15.90 8.00
C GLU A 70 4.34 -14.53 8.08
N GLU A 71 5.58 -14.49 8.59
CA GLU A 71 6.35 -13.25 8.67
C GLU A 71 7.28 -13.13 7.47
N LEU A 72 7.22 -11.97 6.82
CA LEU A 72 8.03 -11.68 5.63
C LEU A 72 8.65 -10.30 5.79
N THR A 73 9.88 -10.15 5.28
CA THR A 73 10.47 -8.82 5.10
C THR A 73 10.45 -8.50 3.62
N VAL A 74 9.81 -7.39 3.27
CA VAL A 74 9.69 -6.93 1.89
C VAL A 74 10.64 -5.76 1.72
N ARG A 75 11.61 -5.91 0.82
CA ARG A 75 12.68 -4.95 0.60
C ARG A 75 12.46 -4.19 -0.70
N GLU A 76 13.29 -3.17 -0.88
CA GLU A 76 13.26 -2.34 -2.08
C GLU A 76 13.30 -3.22 -3.34
N GLY A 77 12.38 -2.94 -4.26
CA GLY A 77 12.25 -3.69 -5.52
C GLY A 77 11.41 -4.94 -5.43
N GLU A 78 10.95 -5.32 -4.24
CA GLU A 78 10.14 -6.51 -4.06
C GLU A 78 8.66 -6.19 -3.99
N VAL A 79 7.84 -7.18 -4.36
CA VAL A 79 6.38 -7.08 -4.37
C VAL A 79 5.79 -8.17 -3.49
N LEU A 80 4.95 -7.76 -2.56
CA LEU A 80 4.18 -8.68 -1.70
C LEU A 80 2.76 -8.77 -2.21
N GLN A 81 2.29 -9.99 -2.44
CA GLN A 81 0.89 -10.27 -2.72
C GLN A 81 0.19 -10.71 -1.45
N ILE A 82 -0.91 -10.07 -1.10
CA ILE A 82 -1.74 -10.42 0.05
C ILE A 82 -3.06 -10.94 -0.49
N PRO A 83 -3.37 -12.24 -0.28
CA PRO A 83 -4.62 -12.82 -0.77
C PRO A 83 -5.86 -12.20 -0.12
N ALA A 84 -6.97 -12.32 -0.82
CA ALA A 84 -8.26 -11.86 -0.30
C ALA A 84 -8.58 -12.51 1.05
N ASN A 85 -9.11 -11.73 1.97
CA ASN A 85 -9.62 -12.17 3.29
C ASN A 85 -8.57 -12.72 4.24
N VAL A 86 -7.28 -12.57 3.93
CA VAL A 86 -6.21 -13.04 4.84
C VAL A 86 -5.83 -11.91 5.79
N PRO A 87 -5.90 -12.13 7.12
CA PRO A 87 -5.47 -11.12 8.09
C PRO A 87 -4.00 -10.75 7.90
N HIS A 88 -3.70 -9.47 7.94
CA HIS A 88 -2.34 -9.00 7.75
C HIS A 88 -2.09 -7.70 8.51
N GLN A 89 -0.82 -7.47 8.80
CA GLN A 89 -0.34 -6.24 9.40
C GLN A 89 1.10 -6.00 8.92
N SER A 90 1.58 -4.78 9.08
CA SER A 90 2.94 -4.45 8.69
C SER A 90 3.55 -3.36 9.56
N GLU A 91 4.87 -3.31 9.56
CA GLU A 91 5.67 -2.30 10.24
C GLU A 91 6.74 -1.79 9.28
N ALA A 92 6.89 -0.47 9.21
CA ALA A 92 7.96 0.13 8.42
C ALA A 92 9.28 0.02 9.19
N LEU A 93 10.24 -0.69 8.61
CA LEU A 93 11.55 -0.89 9.23
C LEU A 93 12.48 0.30 9.02
N ASP A 94 12.14 1.17 8.08
CA ASP A 94 12.85 2.39 7.75
C ASP A 94 11.81 3.36 7.18
N ASP A 95 12.22 4.59 6.85
CA ASP A 95 11.36 5.46 6.06
C ASP A 95 11.09 4.75 4.73
N THR A 96 9.82 4.52 4.42
CA THR A 96 9.43 3.61 3.35
C THR A 96 8.43 4.28 2.42
N PHE A 97 8.60 4.02 1.14
CA PHE A 97 7.68 4.46 0.10
C PHE A 97 7.24 3.25 -0.70
N VAL A 98 5.94 3.03 -0.76
CA VAL A 98 5.35 1.91 -1.47
C VAL A 98 4.28 2.38 -2.44
N ILE A 99 4.00 1.55 -3.43
CA ILE A 99 2.80 1.65 -4.25
C ILE A 99 1.98 0.40 -3.99
N GLN A 100 0.71 0.59 -3.67
CA GLN A 100 -0.23 -0.50 -3.43
C GLN A 100 -1.27 -0.52 -4.54
N ALA A 101 -1.59 -1.72 -5.00
CA ALA A 101 -2.73 -1.96 -5.88
C ALA A 101 -3.75 -2.77 -5.08
N ARG A 102 -4.98 -2.31 -5.04
CA ARG A 102 -6.07 -2.96 -4.31
C ARG A 102 -7.32 -3.01 -5.15
N TYR A 103 -8.05 -4.05 -4.89
CA TYR A 103 -9.39 -4.20 -5.42
C TYR A 103 -10.38 -3.36 -4.61
#